data_5521f37b38621b0a2ee2d7f8afb99396
#
_entry.id   5521f37b38621b0a2ee2d7f8afb99396
#
_cell.length_a   1.000
_cell.length_b   1.000
_cell.length_c   1.000
_cell.angle_alpha   90.00
_cell.angle_beta   90.00
_cell.angle_gamma   90.00
#
_symmetry.space_group_name_H-M   'P 1'
#
loop_
_entity.id
_entity.type
_entity.pdbx_description
1 polymer ?
#
loop_
_entity_poly.entity_id
_entity_poly.type
_entity_poly.pdbx_seq_one_letter_code
_entity_poly.pdbx_strand_id
1 'polypeptide(L)'
;MLYFIVNETSRSGKARQIWKDIQQSLIKADVAYEYMVTQGRNHATKLASEISQRPEDNICIVVIGGDGTMNEVINGIADFDKVRFGIIPTGSGNDFGGGLDLPKSPEENLQRIISSYKAGEDSYRAVDMGLVRWGQNQKKLFGISSGIGLDAIVCKKALSSKLKNVLNKLRLGSLTYVLLTIITLFSMKTADFEISYDNNKRTLKKTIFAAAMNLRAEGGGVPMAPDANPYDGKLSISSASGIPKWITFLCLPFLVAGKHTHIKGFNLVSCEEAVIHASQKMTLHADGEYVSDVTDLTFGVYPQKLRLMNLS
;
A
#
# COMPACT_ATOMS: atom_id res chain seq x y z
N MET A 1 12.30 20.17 12.84
CA MET A 1 11.83 20.73 11.54
C MET A 1 11.05 19.70 10.79
N LEU A 2 10.01 20.09 9.99
CA LEU A 2 9.25 19.18 9.13
C LEU A 2 9.88 19.15 7.72
N TYR A 3 10.07 17.95 7.16
CA TYR A 3 10.57 17.73 5.79
C TYR A 3 9.45 17.24 4.91
N PHE A 4 9.00 18.05 3.95
CA PHE A 4 7.93 17.67 3.04
C PHE A 4 8.47 17.08 1.73
N ILE A 5 7.99 15.90 1.35
CA ILE A 5 8.18 15.31 0.03
C ILE A 5 6.86 15.45 -0.73
N VAL A 6 6.86 16.29 -1.78
CA VAL A 6 5.64 16.74 -2.46
C VAL A 6 5.58 16.18 -3.87
N ASN A 7 4.53 15.42 -4.18
CA ASN A 7 4.21 15.02 -5.54
C ASN A 7 3.11 15.93 -6.13
N GLU A 8 3.51 17.02 -6.73
CA GLU A 8 2.58 18.00 -7.33
C GLU A 8 1.73 17.45 -8.48
N THR A 9 2.17 16.34 -9.12
CA THR A 9 1.43 15.72 -10.23
C THR A 9 0.32 14.77 -9.77
N SER A 10 0.28 14.47 -8.48
CA SER A 10 -0.76 13.64 -7.88
C SER A 10 -2.15 14.21 -8.15
N ARG A 11 -3.14 13.30 -8.34
CA ARG A 11 -4.54 13.64 -8.65
C ARG A 11 -4.68 14.65 -9.80
N SER A 12 -3.97 14.41 -10.91
CA SER A 12 -4.00 15.27 -12.11
C SER A 12 -3.63 16.73 -11.83
N GLY A 13 -2.65 16.96 -10.92
CA GLY A 13 -2.10 18.28 -10.61
C GLY A 13 -2.82 19.04 -9.50
N LYS A 14 -3.90 18.50 -8.91
CA LYS A 14 -4.59 19.15 -7.77
C LYS A 14 -3.70 19.25 -6.52
N ALA A 15 -2.74 18.35 -6.37
CA ALA A 15 -1.79 18.38 -5.26
C ALA A 15 -0.95 19.65 -5.20
N ARG A 16 -0.70 20.33 -6.33
CA ARG A 16 0.01 21.61 -6.37
C ARG A 16 -0.77 22.72 -5.63
N GLN A 17 -2.10 22.79 -5.80
CA GLN A 17 -2.90 23.78 -5.08
C GLN A 17 -2.97 23.43 -3.58
N ILE A 18 -3.19 22.17 -3.25
CA ILE A 18 -3.18 21.68 -1.87
C ILE A 18 -1.86 22.06 -1.18
N TRP A 19 -0.72 21.87 -1.86
CA TRP A 19 0.58 22.26 -1.32
C TRP A 19 0.69 23.76 -1.02
N LYS A 20 0.20 24.62 -1.92
CA LYS A 20 0.17 26.07 -1.67
C LYS A 20 -0.66 26.44 -0.45
N ASP A 21 -1.81 25.81 -0.27
CA ASP A 21 -2.68 26.06 0.88
C ASP A 21 -2.01 25.60 2.18
N ILE A 22 -1.35 24.43 2.17
CA ILE A 22 -0.57 23.89 3.29
C ILE A 22 0.60 24.82 3.65
N GLN A 23 1.33 25.39 2.68
CA GLN A 23 2.41 26.33 2.96
C GLN A 23 1.90 27.56 3.73
N GLN A 24 0.73 28.08 3.36
CA GLN A 24 0.11 29.21 4.08
C GLN A 24 -0.25 28.85 5.52
N SER A 25 -0.77 27.63 5.74
CA SER A 25 -1.10 27.14 7.07
C SER A 25 0.14 26.91 7.93
N LEU A 26 1.25 26.41 7.37
CA LEU A 26 2.54 26.26 8.06
C LEU A 26 3.12 27.59 8.50
N ILE A 27 3.07 28.62 7.63
CA ILE A 27 3.51 29.99 7.96
C ILE A 27 2.68 30.55 9.10
N LYS A 28 1.34 30.41 9.05
CA LYS A 28 0.44 30.88 10.12
C LYS A 28 0.67 30.16 11.45
N ALA A 29 1.06 28.89 11.40
CA ALA A 29 1.33 28.06 12.58
C ALA A 29 2.74 28.26 13.16
N ASP A 30 3.58 29.09 12.51
CA ASP A 30 5.00 29.34 12.84
C ASP A 30 5.79 28.01 12.98
N VAL A 31 5.66 27.13 11.97
CA VAL A 31 6.33 25.84 11.92
C VAL A 31 7.45 25.88 10.88
N ALA A 32 8.68 25.66 11.31
CA ALA A 32 9.83 25.56 10.39
C ALA A 32 9.74 24.29 9.54
N TYR A 33 9.89 24.44 8.23
CA TYR A 33 9.84 23.33 7.28
C TYR A 33 10.81 23.51 6.10
N GLU A 34 11.23 22.39 5.53
CA GLU A 34 11.85 22.27 4.22
C GLU A 34 10.95 21.44 3.30
N TYR A 35 11.05 21.64 2.00
CA TYR A 35 10.30 20.82 1.07
C TYR A 35 11.08 20.49 -0.20
N MET A 36 10.78 19.32 -0.76
CA MET A 36 11.32 18.84 -2.02
C MET A 36 10.20 18.30 -2.90
N VAL A 37 10.19 18.73 -4.17
CA VAL A 37 9.19 18.29 -5.16
C VAL A 37 9.74 17.10 -5.92
N THR A 38 8.93 16.04 -6.04
CA THR A 38 9.31 14.85 -6.80
C THR A 38 9.33 15.15 -8.31
N GLN A 39 10.34 14.66 -9.01
CA GLN A 39 10.54 14.87 -10.45
C GLN A 39 10.09 13.67 -11.30
N GLY A 40 9.76 12.53 -10.67
CA GLY A 40 9.35 11.32 -11.37
C GLY A 40 9.39 10.09 -10.48
N ARG A 41 9.25 8.93 -11.10
CA ARG A 41 9.26 7.63 -10.41
C ARG A 41 10.58 7.40 -9.67
N ASN A 42 10.50 6.80 -8.48
CA ASN A 42 11.61 6.52 -7.56
C ASN A 42 12.35 7.78 -7.03
N HIS A 43 11.90 9.00 -7.34
CA HIS A 43 12.56 10.19 -6.81
C HIS A 43 12.22 10.40 -5.34
N ALA A 44 11.00 10.06 -4.91
CA ALA A 44 10.61 10.14 -3.51
C ALA A 44 11.43 9.19 -2.62
N THR A 45 11.82 8.00 -3.15
CA THR A 45 12.72 7.07 -2.47
C THR A 45 14.09 7.69 -2.20
N LYS A 46 14.68 8.36 -3.20
CA LYS A 46 15.97 9.04 -3.04
C LYS A 46 15.90 10.17 -2.01
N LEU A 47 14.87 11.02 -2.13
CA LEU A 47 14.65 12.12 -1.19
C LEU A 47 14.46 11.63 0.24
N ALA A 48 13.68 10.57 0.45
CA ALA A 48 13.48 9.98 1.77
C ALA A 48 14.80 9.41 2.34
N SER A 49 15.62 8.76 1.49
CA SER A 49 16.93 8.25 1.90
C SER A 49 17.87 9.39 2.30
N GLU A 50 17.93 10.46 1.52
CA GLU A 50 18.77 11.63 1.82
C GLU A 50 18.35 12.32 3.13
N ILE A 51 17.04 12.47 3.35
CA ILE A 51 16.51 13.11 4.57
C ILE A 51 16.75 12.20 5.79
N SER A 52 16.44 10.91 5.70
CA SER A 52 16.53 9.99 6.83
C SER A 52 17.96 9.68 7.27
N GLN A 53 18.97 10.05 6.47
CA GLN A 53 20.39 9.94 6.81
C GLN A 53 21.00 11.23 7.37
N ARG A 54 20.22 12.29 7.55
CA ARG A 54 20.68 13.51 8.21
C ARG A 54 21.08 13.23 9.66
N PRO A 55 21.96 14.06 10.25
CA PRO A 55 22.49 13.81 11.58
C PRO A 55 21.51 14.00 12.73
N GLU A 56 20.32 14.54 12.46
CA GLU A 56 19.28 14.76 13.47
C GLU A 56 18.70 13.43 13.97
N ASP A 57 18.47 13.32 15.28
CA ASP A 57 17.92 12.12 15.92
C ASP A 57 16.39 11.99 15.74
N ASN A 58 15.70 13.08 15.40
CA ASN A 58 14.24 13.11 15.29
C ASN A 58 13.83 13.80 13.99
N ILE A 59 13.81 13.03 12.93
CA ILE A 59 13.47 13.49 11.58
C ILE A 59 11.95 13.32 11.36
N CYS A 60 11.28 14.39 10.92
CA CYS A 60 9.85 14.34 10.61
C CYS A 60 9.65 14.45 9.10
N ILE A 61 9.35 13.33 8.42
CA ILE A 61 9.06 13.31 6.99
C ILE A 61 7.55 13.36 6.77
N VAL A 62 7.08 14.32 5.99
CA VAL A 62 5.66 14.45 5.61
C VAL A 62 5.50 14.27 4.11
N VAL A 63 4.64 13.35 3.71
CA VAL A 63 4.38 13.05 2.29
C VAL A 63 3.09 13.74 1.85
N ILE A 64 3.17 14.51 0.76
CA ILE A 64 1.99 14.99 0.02
C ILE A 64 1.95 14.23 -1.30
N GLY A 65 1.07 13.22 -1.38
CA GLY A 65 1.03 12.31 -2.51
C GLY A 65 -0.06 11.24 -2.39
N GLY A 66 -0.09 10.32 -3.33
CA GLY A 66 -0.90 9.10 -3.25
C GLY A 66 -0.10 7.91 -2.71
N ASP A 67 -0.74 6.73 -2.70
CA ASP A 67 -0.17 5.48 -2.17
C ASP A 67 1.18 5.12 -2.80
N GLY A 68 1.36 5.34 -4.11
CA GLY A 68 2.64 5.11 -4.79
C GLY A 68 3.78 6.02 -4.27
N THR A 69 3.49 7.32 -4.02
CA THR A 69 4.50 8.24 -3.44
C THR A 69 4.82 7.86 -1.99
N MET A 70 3.80 7.48 -1.22
CA MET A 70 3.97 6.95 0.13
C MET A 70 4.85 5.68 0.12
N ASN A 71 4.56 4.72 -0.76
CA ASN A 71 5.35 3.49 -0.91
C ASN A 71 6.81 3.80 -1.28
N GLU A 72 7.05 4.75 -2.19
CA GLU A 72 8.41 5.19 -2.51
C GLU A 72 9.13 5.74 -1.27
N VAL A 73 8.47 6.58 -0.45
CA VAL A 73 9.07 7.18 0.74
C VAL A 73 9.40 6.12 1.79
N ILE A 74 8.47 5.23 2.13
CA ILE A 74 8.75 4.17 3.12
C ILE A 74 9.89 3.24 2.68
N ASN A 75 10.05 2.99 1.37
CA ASN A 75 11.16 2.20 0.83
C ASN A 75 12.48 2.99 0.74
N GLY A 76 12.47 4.28 1.00
CA GLY A 76 13.65 5.14 1.06
C GLY A 76 14.14 5.41 2.49
N ILE A 77 13.31 5.25 3.51
CA ILE A 77 13.70 5.48 4.91
C ILE A 77 14.77 4.48 5.33
N ALA A 78 15.92 4.97 5.75
CA ALA A 78 17.06 4.13 6.14
C ALA A 78 16.89 3.54 7.54
N ASP A 79 16.29 4.30 8.49
CA ASP A 79 16.05 3.90 9.87
C ASP A 79 14.74 4.49 10.37
N PHE A 80 13.75 3.62 10.59
CA PHE A 80 12.42 4.03 11.06
C PHE A 80 12.40 4.47 12.53
N ASP A 81 13.40 4.10 13.31
CA ASP A 81 13.48 4.53 14.71
C ASP A 81 13.91 6.00 14.86
N LYS A 82 14.48 6.59 13.80
CA LYS A 82 14.82 8.01 13.72
C LYS A 82 13.77 8.88 13.05
N VAL A 83 12.81 8.26 12.35
CA VAL A 83 11.85 8.97 11.49
C VAL A 83 10.44 8.91 12.05
N ARG A 84 9.84 10.08 12.27
CA ARG A 84 8.38 10.21 12.40
C ARG A 84 7.78 10.55 11.03
N PHE A 85 6.70 9.90 10.69
CA PHE A 85 6.10 9.94 9.37
C PHE A 85 4.73 10.60 9.41
N GLY A 86 4.49 11.54 8.54
CA GLY A 86 3.17 12.13 8.29
C GLY A 86 2.75 11.94 6.84
N ILE A 87 1.45 11.81 6.59
CA ILE A 87 0.92 11.75 5.24
C ILE A 87 -0.28 12.69 5.07
N ILE A 88 -0.30 13.40 3.95
CA ILE A 88 -1.45 14.17 3.45
C ILE A 88 -1.86 13.52 2.13
N PRO A 89 -2.89 12.64 2.15
CA PRO A 89 -3.27 11.86 0.99
C PRO A 89 -3.86 12.74 -0.11
N THR A 90 -3.24 12.73 -1.30
CA THR A 90 -3.72 13.49 -2.48
C THR A 90 -3.89 12.61 -3.71
N GLY A 91 -3.84 11.28 -3.55
CA GLY A 91 -4.02 10.30 -4.62
C GLY A 91 -5.48 10.07 -5.00
N SER A 92 -5.71 9.11 -5.89
CA SER A 92 -7.05 8.67 -6.32
C SER A 92 -7.63 7.58 -5.43
N GLY A 93 -6.80 6.62 -4.94
CA GLY A 93 -7.18 5.55 -4.02
C GLY A 93 -7.11 6.02 -2.59
N ASN A 94 -5.92 6.39 -2.16
CA ASN A 94 -5.58 6.74 -0.78
C ASN A 94 -5.92 5.60 0.21
N ASP A 95 -5.65 4.38 -0.22
CA ASP A 95 -5.95 3.17 0.55
C ASP A 95 -5.18 3.12 1.87
N PHE A 96 -3.95 3.65 1.91
CA PHE A 96 -3.17 3.77 3.14
C PHE A 96 -3.87 4.70 4.15
N GLY A 97 -4.25 5.90 3.70
CA GLY A 97 -4.96 6.85 4.56
C GLY A 97 -6.32 6.32 5.02
N GLY A 98 -7.07 5.70 4.10
CA GLY A 98 -8.38 5.11 4.41
C GLY A 98 -8.29 3.93 5.38
N GLY A 99 -7.28 3.06 5.24
CA GLY A 99 -7.08 1.90 6.11
C GLY A 99 -6.61 2.25 7.53
N LEU A 100 -6.07 3.46 7.72
CA LEU A 100 -5.67 4.01 9.02
C LEU A 100 -6.67 5.04 9.58
N ASP A 101 -7.85 5.17 8.96
CA ASP A 101 -8.92 6.10 9.35
C ASP A 101 -8.46 7.57 9.38
N LEU A 102 -7.56 7.95 8.46
CA LEU A 102 -7.08 9.32 8.37
C LEU A 102 -8.15 10.26 7.78
N PRO A 103 -8.14 11.55 8.16
CA PRO A 103 -9.04 12.54 7.60
C PRO A 103 -8.94 12.63 6.07
N LYS A 104 -10.07 12.86 5.41
CA LYS A 104 -10.09 13.15 3.96
C LYS A 104 -9.64 14.58 3.64
N SER A 105 -9.69 15.48 4.61
CA SER A 105 -9.25 16.86 4.48
C SER A 105 -7.73 16.97 4.59
N PRO A 106 -7.03 17.57 3.59
CA PRO A 106 -5.61 17.85 3.67
C PRO A 106 -5.25 18.74 4.85
N GLU A 107 -6.07 19.75 5.14
CA GLU A 107 -5.88 20.69 6.24
C GLU A 107 -5.99 19.99 7.60
N GLU A 108 -6.97 19.11 7.79
CA GLU A 108 -7.12 18.36 9.03
C GLU A 108 -5.92 17.41 9.26
N ASN A 109 -5.42 16.74 8.21
CA ASN A 109 -4.19 15.94 8.31
C ASN A 109 -3.00 16.81 8.73
N LEU A 110 -2.84 17.99 8.12
CA LEU A 110 -1.79 18.93 8.49
C LEU A 110 -1.89 19.33 9.97
N GLN A 111 -3.08 19.69 10.45
CA GLN A 111 -3.28 20.08 11.86
C GLN A 111 -2.90 18.95 12.83
N ARG A 112 -3.27 17.71 12.53
CA ARG A 112 -2.87 16.53 13.31
C ARG A 112 -1.34 16.36 13.32
N ILE A 113 -0.70 16.49 12.16
CA ILE A 113 0.76 16.41 12.04
C ILE A 113 1.45 17.52 12.85
N ILE A 114 0.98 18.77 12.76
CA ILE A 114 1.50 19.90 13.52
C ILE A 114 1.32 19.68 15.03
N SER A 115 0.16 19.19 15.45
CA SER A 115 -0.11 18.88 16.85
C SER A 115 0.83 17.82 17.39
N SER A 116 1.02 16.72 16.64
CA SER A 116 1.98 15.66 17.00
C SER A 116 3.42 16.19 17.02
N TYR A 117 3.80 17.00 16.04
CA TYR A 117 5.13 17.62 16.00
C TYR A 117 5.42 18.49 17.23
N LYS A 118 4.46 19.34 17.62
CA LYS A 118 4.58 20.24 18.78
C LYS A 118 4.51 19.50 20.13
N ALA A 119 3.82 18.35 20.19
CA ALA A 119 3.70 17.53 21.38
C ALA A 119 4.99 16.75 21.74
N GLY A 120 5.97 16.68 20.83
CA GLY A 120 7.28 16.09 21.10
C GLY A 120 7.52 14.75 20.40
N GLU A 121 8.69 14.15 20.69
CA GLU A 121 9.24 13.01 19.95
C GLU A 121 8.42 11.73 20.11
N ASP A 122 7.79 11.52 21.24
CA ASP A 122 6.97 10.34 21.54
C ASP A 122 5.53 10.44 21.04
N SER A 123 5.19 11.58 20.41
CA SER A 123 3.85 11.79 19.87
C SER A 123 3.71 11.16 18.48
N TYR A 124 3.46 9.85 18.45
CA TYR A 124 3.17 9.09 17.22
C TYR A 124 2.34 7.84 17.53
N ARG A 125 1.78 7.24 16.49
CA ARG A 125 1.15 5.92 16.53
C ARG A 125 2.05 4.94 15.76
N ALA A 126 2.46 3.85 16.41
CA ALA A 126 3.28 2.83 15.79
C ALA A 126 2.41 1.94 14.89
N VAL A 127 2.71 1.93 13.60
CA VAL A 127 1.99 1.16 12.56
C VAL A 127 2.90 0.07 12.03
N ASP A 128 2.40 -1.14 11.93
CA ASP A 128 3.10 -2.26 11.31
C ASP A 128 3.28 -2.01 9.81
N MET A 129 4.34 -2.57 9.25
CA MET A 129 4.59 -2.58 7.82
C MET A 129 4.88 -3.99 7.35
N GLY A 130 4.39 -4.34 6.19
CA GLY A 130 4.73 -5.60 5.56
C GLY A 130 6.04 -5.53 4.79
N LEU A 131 6.68 -6.68 4.70
CA LEU A 131 7.89 -6.91 3.93
C LEU A 131 7.67 -8.12 3.01
N VAL A 132 7.88 -7.94 1.71
CA VAL A 132 7.97 -9.05 0.78
C VAL A 132 9.43 -9.28 0.38
N ARG A 133 9.86 -10.55 0.39
CA ARG A 133 11.18 -11.01 -0.04
C ARG A 133 11.03 -12.02 -1.17
N TRP A 134 11.90 -11.93 -2.19
CA TRP A 134 11.93 -12.88 -3.32
C TRP A 134 13.36 -12.99 -3.88
N GLY A 135 13.65 -14.04 -4.64
CA GLY A 135 14.98 -14.28 -5.16
C GLY A 135 16.04 -14.39 -4.07
N GLN A 136 17.30 -14.05 -4.38
CA GLN A 136 18.39 -14.22 -3.40
C GLN A 136 18.44 -13.13 -2.32
N ASN A 137 18.19 -11.86 -2.66
CA ASN A 137 18.30 -10.73 -1.71
C ASN A 137 17.34 -9.58 -2.03
N GLN A 138 16.33 -9.82 -2.83
CA GLN A 138 15.38 -8.79 -3.20
C GLN A 138 14.29 -8.67 -2.14
N LYS A 139 13.99 -7.43 -1.77
CA LYS A 139 12.95 -7.11 -0.79
C LYS A 139 12.25 -5.81 -1.10
N LYS A 140 11.02 -5.67 -0.65
CA LYS A 140 10.26 -4.42 -0.71
C LYS A 140 9.29 -4.32 0.45
N LEU A 141 9.20 -3.12 1.05
CA LEU A 141 8.21 -2.81 2.06
C LEU A 141 6.87 -2.45 1.42
N PHE A 142 5.79 -2.74 2.14
CA PHE A 142 4.45 -2.31 1.78
C PHE A 142 3.68 -1.87 3.03
N GLY A 143 2.90 -0.81 2.86
CA GLY A 143 2.06 -0.27 3.94
C GLY A 143 0.64 -0.80 3.88
N ILE A 144 0.15 -1.18 2.69
CA ILE A 144 -1.22 -1.62 2.44
C ILE A 144 -1.28 -3.12 2.23
N SER A 145 -0.67 -3.60 1.16
CA SER A 145 -0.72 -5.00 0.74
C SER A 145 0.40 -5.38 -0.22
N SER A 146 0.68 -6.68 -0.30
CA SER A 146 1.50 -7.26 -1.36
C SER A 146 0.92 -8.61 -1.76
N GLY A 147 0.81 -8.88 -3.06
CA GLY A 147 0.14 -10.11 -3.52
C GLY A 147 0.65 -10.62 -4.85
N ILE A 148 0.29 -11.88 -5.13
CA ILE A 148 0.58 -12.56 -6.39
C ILE A 148 -0.72 -13.08 -7.03
N GLY A 149 -0.83 -12.97 -8.34
CA GLY A 149 -1.96 -13.49 -9.10
C GLY A 149 -2.85 -12.42 -9.69
N LEU A 150 -4.17 -12.53 -9.52
CA LEU A 150 -5.16 -11.67 -10.17
C LEU A 150 -4.93 -10.19 -9.86
N ASP A 151 -4.81 -9.83 -8.60
CA ASP A 151 -4.57 -8.48 -8.10
C ASP A 151 -3.31 -7.85 -8.73
N ALA A 152 -2.19 -8.56 -8.67
CA ALA A 152 -0.93 -8.12 -9.23
C ALA A 152 -0.95 -7.95 -10.76
N ILE A 153 -1.64 -8.85 -11.49
CA ILE A 153 -1.81 -8.74 -12.94
C ILE A 153 -2.67 -7.52 -13.30
N VAL A 154 -3.73 -7.26 -12.52
CA VAL A 154 -4.58 -6.06 -12.69
C VAL A 154 -3.76 -4.79 -12.47
N CYS A 155 -2.96 -4.73 -11.41
CA CYS A 155 -2.05 -3.61 -11.15
C CYS A 155 -1.05 -3.40 -12.31
N LYS A 156 -0.39 -4.46 -12.78
CA LYS A 156 0.54 -4.41 -13.92
C LYS A 156 -0.13 -3.89 -15.21
N LYS A 157 -1.35 -4.33 -15.50
CA LYS A 157 -2.13 -3.87 -16.67
C LYS A 157 -2.59 -2.42 -16.51
N ALA A 158 -3.03 -2.00 -15.33
CA ALA A 158 -3.46 -0.64 -15.06
C ALA A 158 -2.33 0.39 -15.21
N LEU A 159 -1.08 -0.01 -14.94
CA LEU A 159 0.10 0.83 -15.11
C LEU A 159 0.54 0.96 -16.58
N SER A 160 0.10 0.08 -17.49
CA SER A 160 0.48 0.15 -18.89
C SER A 160 -0.12 1.39 -19.58
N SER A 161 0.75 2.20 -20.19
CA SER A 161 0.46 3.57 -20.70
C SER A 161 -0.72 3.66 -21.69
N LYS A 162 -0.95 2.64 -22.51
CA LYS A 162 -2.03 2.65 -23.52
C LYS A 162 -3.43 2.61 -22.91
N LEU A 163 -3.60 1.86 -21.84
CA LEU A 163 -4.87 1.70 -21.18
C LEU A 163 -5.20 2.93 -20.31
N LYS A 164 -4.21 3.47 -19.59
CA LYS A 164 -4.36 4.65 -18.73
C LYS A 164 -4.89 5.88 -19.50
N ASN A 165 -4.45 6.09 -20.74
CA ASN A 165 -4.90 7.20 -21.56
C ASN A 165 -6.34 7.04 -22.07
N VAL A 166 -6.76 5.83 -22.41
CA VAL A 166 -8.14 5.54 -22.84
C VAL A 166 -9.10 5.70 -21.65
N LEU A 167 -8.71 5.28 -20.48
CA LEU A 167 -9.53 5.22 -19.28
C LEU A 167 -9.69 6.59 -18.59
N ASN A 168 -8.65 7.42 -18.61
CA ASN A 168 -8.74 8.82 -18.19
C ASN A 168 -9.69 9.65 -19.08
N LYS A 169 -9.74 9.35 -20.38
CA LYS A 169 -10.69 10.00 -21.30
C LYS A 169 -12.16 9.66 -21.01
N LEU A 170 -12.44 8.49 -20.47
CA LEU A 170 -13.81 8.00 -20.23
C LEU A 170 -14.37 8.36 -18.84
N ARG A 171 -13.60 9.04 -17.96
CA ARG A 171 -14.00 9.36 -16.57
C ARG A 171 -14.50 8.17 -15.74
N LEU A 172 -14.12 6.94 -16.12
CA LEU A 172 -14.65 5.67 -15.58
C LEU A 172 -13.71 5.03 -14.54
N GLY A 173 -13.00 5.84 -13.74
CA GLY A 173 -11.93 5.38 -12.84
C GLY A 173 -12.17 4.02 -12.15
N SER A 174 -13.19 3.91 -11.30
CA SER A 174 -13.47 2.66 -10.57
C SER A 174 -14.05 1.54 -11.48
N LEU A 175 -14.94 1.87 -12.41
CA LEU A 175 -15.54 0.91 -13.33
C LEU A 175 -14.50 0.23 -14.23
N THR A 176 -13.42 0.92 -14.51
CA THR A 176 -12.28 0.42 -15.26
C THR A 176 -11.53 -0.68 -14.54
N TYR A 177 -11.25 -0.50 -13.25
CA TYR A 177 -10.60 -1.53 -12.45
C TYR A 177 -11.46 -2.78 -12.38
N VAL A 178 -12.77 -2.64 -12.23
CA VAL A 178 -13.72 -3.77 -12.25
C VAL A 178 -13.66 -4.50 -13.59
N LEU A 179 -13.71 -3.78 -14.71
CA LEU A 179 -13.64 -4.40 -16.05
C LEU A 179 -12.29 -5.10 -16.29
N LEU A 180 -11.19 -4.47 -15.88
CA LEU A 180 -9.85 -5.08 -15.94
C LEU A 180 -9.76 -6.34 -15.09
N THR A 181 -10.34 -6.33 -13.90
CA THR A 181 -10.40 -7.48 -13.01
C THR A 181 -11.13 -8.63 -13.67
N ILE A 182 -12.29 -8.37 -14.27
CA ILE A 182 -13.10 -9.38 -14.98
C ILE A 182 -12.32 -9.96 -16.17
N ILE A 183 -11.78 -9.11 -17.06
CA ILE A 183 -11.01 -9.56 -18.22
C ILE A 183 -9.78 -10.36 -17.77
N THR A 184 -9.10 -9.91 -16.73
CA THR A 184 -7.92 -10.58 -16.21
C THR A 184 -8.26 -11.92 -15.58
N LEU A 185 -9.31 -12.00 -14.79
CA LEU A 185 -9.79 -13.24 -14.17
C LEU A 185 -10.01 -14.35 -15.21
N PHE A 186 -10.66 -14.04 -16.33
CA PHE A 186 -10.95 -15.04 -17.37
C PHE A 186 -9.72 -15.35 -18.24
N SER A 187 -8.81 -14.40 -18.47
CA SER A 187 -7.62 -14.57 -19.32
C SER A 187 -6.40 -15.13 -18.60
N MET A 188 -6.27 -14.96 -17.27
CA MET A 188 -5.09 -15.42 -16.51
C MET A 188 -5.03 -16.94 -16.40
N LYS A 189 -3.82 -17.47 -16.19
CA LYS A 189 -3.61 -18.87 -15.76
C LYS A 189 -3.60 -18.92 -14.25
N THR A 190 -4.25 -19.93 -13.66
CA THR A 190 -4.15 -20.24 -12.24
C THR A 190 -2.94 -21.11 -11.99
N ALA A 191 -2.38 -21.06 -10.78
CA ALA A 191 -1.26 -21.90 -10.35
C ALA A 191 -1.61 -22.65 -9.06
N ASP A 192 -0.92 -23.72 -8.78
CA ASP A 192 -0.98 -24.35 -7.47
C ASP A 192 0.02 -23.66 -6.55
N PHE A 193 -0.40 -23.33 -5.33
CA PHE A 193 0.48 -22.71 -4.33
C PHE A 193 0.67 -23.63 -3.15
N GLU A 194 1.93 -23.78 -2.70
CA GLU A 194 2.26 -24.27 -1.39
C GLU A 194 2.48 -23.08 -0.47
N ILE A 195 1.67 -22.97 0.56
CA ILE A 195 1.77 -21.89 1.56
C ILE A 195 2.16 -22.49 2.89
N SER A 196 3.24 -22.00 3.49
CA SER A 196 3.69 -22.35 4.83
C SER A 196 3.64 -21.10 5.71
N TYR A 197 2.95 -21.19 6.85
CA TYR A 197 2.84 -20.11 7.85
C TYR A 197 2.71 -20.74 9.24
N ASP A 198 3.37 -20.17 10.20
CA ASP A 198 3.50 -20.74 11.53
C ASP A 198 3.78 -22.24 11.45
N ASN A 199 3.59 -23.15 12.04
CA ASN A 199 3.91 -24.59 11.84
C ASN A 199 2.93 -25.33 10.89
N ASN A 200 2.17 -24.58 10.06
CA ASN A 200 1.21 -25.15 9.13
C ASN A 200 1.72 -25.10 7.70
N LYS A 201 1.41 -26.15 6.92
CA LYS A 201 1.64 -26.18 5.47
C LYS A 201 0.34 -26.55 4.76
N ARG A 202 -0.03 -25.83 3.71
CA ARG A 202 -1.21 -26.11 2.89
C ARG A 202 -0.88 -26.01 1.41
N THR A 203 -1.51 -26.86 0.62
CA THR A 203 -1.50 -26.79 -0.83
C THR A 203 -2.84 -26.22 -1.32
N LEU A 204 -2.79 -25.07 -1.97
CA LEU A 204 -3.95 -24.42 -2.59
C LEU A 204 -3.93 -24.71 -4.09
N LYS A 205 -4.90 -25.48 -4.58
CA LYS A 205 -4.99 -25.88 -5.99
C LYS A 205 -5.70 -24.80 -6.80
N LYS A 206 -5.24 -24.58 -8.05
CA LYS A 206 -5.86 -23.63 -8.98
C LYS A 206 -6.09 -22.26 -8.35
N THR A 207 -5.06 -21.74 -7.69
CA THR A 207 -5.12 -20.46 -6.97
C THR A 207 -5.23 -19.29 -7.94
N ILE A 208 -6.13 -18.37 -7.66
CA ILE A 208 -6.40 -17.17 -8.44
C ILE A 208 -5.52 -16.03 -7.94
N PHE A 209 -5.45 -15.84 -6.62
CA PHE A 209 -4.56 -14.88 -5.97
C PHE A 209 -4.19 -15.32 -4.55
N ALA A 210 -3.09 -14.78 -4.03
CA ALA A 210 -2.75 -14.76 -2.62
C ALA A 210 -2.11 -13.41 -2.29
N ALA A 211 -2.69 -12.70 -1.33
CA ALA A 211 -2.25 -11.37 -0.91
C ALA A 211 -2.04 -11.30 0.59
N ALA A 212 -0.91 -10.73 1.01
CA ALA A 212 -0.64 -10.36 2.38
C ALA A 212 -1.14 -8.93 2.61
N MET A 213 -2.12 -8.80 3.47
CA MET A 213 -2.78 -7.55 3.80
C MET A 213 -2.27 -7.04 5.14
N ASN A 214 -1.71 -5.83 5.16
CA ASN A 214 -1.41 -5.07 6.37
C ASN A 214 -2.63 -4.24 6.78
N LEU A 215 -3.36 -3.72 5.80
CA LEU A 215 -4.62 -2.99 5.99
C LEU A 215 -5.81 -3.80 5.48
N ARG A 216 -7.01 -3.42 5.91
CA ARG A 216 -8.26 -4.15 5.61
C ARG A 216 -8.61 -4.18 4.13
N ALA A 217 -8.24 -3.12 3.40
CA ALA A 217 -8.67 -2.92 2.02
C ALA A 217 -7.53 -2.46 1.12
N GLU A 218 -7.67 -2.73 -0.17
CA GLU A 218 -6.78 -2.28 -1.25
C GLU A 218 -7.57 -1.93 -2.51
N GLY A 219 -6.90 -1.35 -3.51
CA GLY A 219 -7.47 -1.14 -4.85
C GLY A 219 -8.68 -0.20 -4.87
N GLY A 220 -8.68 0.83 -4.00
CA GLY A 220 -9.76 1.80 -3.86
C GLY A 220 -10.84 1.36 -2.87
N GLY A 221 -10.44 0.68 -1.80
CA GLY A 221 -11.31 0.33 -0.68
C GLY A 221 -11.97 -1.05 -0.79
N VAL A 222 -11.46 -1.97 -1.61
CA VAL A 222 -11.95 -3.36 -1.66
C VAL A 222 -11.44 -4.11 -0.43
N PRO A 223 -12.33 -4.58 0.49
CA PRO A 223 -11.94 -5.18 1.75
C PRO A 223 -11.47 -6.63 1.58
N MET A 224 -10.23 -6.81 1.11
CA MET A 224 -9.61 -8.13 0.86
C MET A 224 -9.36 -8.92 2.15
N ALA A 225 -9.16 -8.24 3.27
CA ALA A 225 -9.02 -8.83 4.61
C ALA A 225 -9.72 -7.94 5.65
N PRO A 226 -11.05 -8.07 5.83
CA PRO A 226 -11.83 -7.17 6.69
C PRO A 226 -11.33 -7.05 8.13
N ASP A 227 -10.69 -8.10 8.65
CA ASP A 227 -10.20 -8.19 10.02
C ASP A 227 -8.70 -7.86 10.16
N ALA A 228 -8.03 -7.42 9.08
CA ALA A 228 -6.63 -7.03 9.15
C ALA A 228 -6.42 -5.86 10.12
N ASN A 229 -5.37 -5.96 10.94
CA ASN A 229 -5.06 -4.99 11.98
C ASN A 229 -3.59 -4.56 11.89
N PRO A 230 -3.28 -3.31 11.52
CA PRO A 230 -1.89 -2.85 11.34
C PRO A 230 -1.15 -2.55 12.66
N TYR A 231 -1.60 -3.10 13.78
CA TYR A 231 -1.03 -2.86 15.11
C TYR A 231 -0.72 -4.12 15.90
N ASP A 232 -1.03 -5.31 15.38
CA ASP A 232 -0.95 -6.59 16.10
C ASP A 232 0.31 -7.41 15.77
N GLY A 233 1.18 -6.89 14.91
CA GLY A 233 2.41 -7.56 14.49
C GLY A 233 2.17 -8.73 13.54
N LYS A 234 1.03 -8.77 12.83
CA LYS A 234 0.68 -9.83 11.89
C LYS A 234 0.23 -9.28 10.55
N LEU A 235 0.28 -10.15 9.53
CA LEU A 235 -0.30 -9.93 8.22
C LEU A 235 -1.49 -10.88 8.04
N SER A 236 -2.53 -10.40 7.38
CA SER A 236 -3.66 -11.24 6.98
C SER A 236 -3.45 -11.76 5.56
N ILE A 237 -3.18 -13.06 5.42
CA ILE A 237 -3.03 -13.71 4.11
C ILE A 237 -4.40 -14.07 3.57
N SER A 238 -4.86 -13.31 2.57
CA SER A 238 -6.11 -13.55 1.84
C SER A 238 -5.84 -14.31 0.56
N SER A 239 -6.60 -15.36 0.26
CA SER A 239 -6.43 -16.13 -0.97
C SER A 239 -7.74 -16.70 -1.51
N ALA A 240 -7.79 -16.89 -2.84
CA ALA A 240 -8.89 -17.58 -3.52
C ALA A 240 -8.34 -18.76 -4.32
N SER A 241 -8.83 -19.98 -4.03
CA SER A 241 -8.33 -21.22 -4.62
C SER A 241 -9.41 -22.30 -4.74
N GLY A 242 -9.23 -23.22 -5.71
CA GLY A 242 -10.11 -24.39 -5.88
C GLY A 242 -11.52 -24.05 -6.35
N ILE A 243 -11.81 -22.82 -6.74
CA ILE A 243 -13.09 -22.38 -7.27
C ILE A 243 -13.00 -22.05 -8.77
N PRO A 244 -14.00 -22.41 -9.57
CA PRO A 244 -14.06 -22.01 -10.97
C PRO A 244 -14.09 -20.48 -11.12
N LYS A 245 -13.46 -19.96 -12.16
CA LYS A 245 -13.39 -18.51 -12.42
C LYS A 245 -14.76 -17.84 -12.54
N TRP A 246 -15.75 -18.52 -13.12
CA TRP A 246 -17.11 -17.99 -13.23
C TRP A 246 -17.82 -17.87 -11.86
N ILE A 247 -17.52 -18.79 -10.92
CA ILE A 247 -18.00 -18.66 -9.53
C ILE A 247 -17.27 -17.51 -8.85
N THR A 248 -15.93 -17.38 -9.03
CA THR A 248 -15.17 -16.23 -8.51
C THR A 248 -15.76 -14.92 -9.01
N PHE A 249 -16.16 -14.84 -10.29
CA PHE A 249 -16.84 -13.67 -10.82
C PHE A 249 -18.14 -13.35 -10.07
N LEU A 250 -18.97 -14.37 -9.80
CA LEU A 250 -20.20 -14.19 -9.02
C LEU A 250 -19.94 -13.80 -7.56
N CYS A 251 -18.75 -14.10 -7.03
CA CYS A 251 -18.34 -13.71 -5.68
C CYS A 251 -17.82 -12.25 -5.58
N LEU A 252 -17.54 -11.55 -6.69
CA LEU A 252 -17.03 -10.17 -6.66
C LEU A 252 -17.91 -9.21 -5.84
N PRO A 253 -19.26 -9.22 -5.91
CA PRO A 253 -20.08 -8.38 -5.05
C PRO A 253 -19.89 -8.67 -3.55
N PHE A 254 -19.71 -9.94 -3.19
CA PHE A 254 -19.42 -10.34 -1.80
C PHE A 254 -18.03 -9.90 -1.35
N LEU A 255 -17.04 -9.93 -2.25
CA LEU A 255 -15.70 -9.41 -1.99
C LEU A 255 -15.76 -7.90 -1.72
N VAL A 256 -16.44 -7.13 -2.57
CA VAL A 256 -16.61 -5.68 -2.39
C VAL A 256 -17.37 -5.36 -1.09
N ALA A 257 -18.28 -6.22 -0.66
CA ALA A 257 -19.01 -6.08 0.59
C ALA A 257 -18.25 -6.62 1.83
N GLY A 258 -17.02 -7.18 1.66
CA GLY A 258 -16.25 -7.80 2.75
C GLY A 258 -16.83 -9.09 3.31
N LYS A 259 -17.78 -9.72 2.59
CA LYS A 259 -18.52 -10.94 3.01
C LYS A 259 -18.02 -12.22 2.35
N HIS A 260 -16.90 -12.16 1.62
CA HIS A 260 -16.33 -13.30 0.89
C HIS A 260 -15.64 -14.33 1.81
N THR A 261 -15.23 -13.93 3.01
CA THR A 261 -14.46 -14.78 3.94
C THR A 261 -15.17 -16.07 4.35
N HIS A 262 -16.50 -16.11 4.27
CA HIS A 262 -17.31 -17.30 4.56
C HIS A 262 -17.61 -18.16 3.32
N ILE A 263 -17.16 -17.75 2.14
CA ILE A 263 -17.41 -18.49 0.90
C ILE A 263 -16.30 -19.55 0.74
N LYS A 264 -16.70 -20.80 0.53
CA LYS A 264 -15.76 -21.89 0.28
C LYS A 264 -14.82 -21.57 -0.89
N GLY A 265 -13.51 -21.70 -0.66
CA GLY A 265 -12.47 -21.40 -1.64
C GLY A 265 -11.79 -20.05 -1.40
N PHE A 266 -12.40 -19.15 -0.61
CA PHE A 266 -11.69 -18.02 -0.02
C PHE A 266 -11.12 -18.44 1.34
N ASN A 267 -9.86 -18.08 1.59
CA ASN A 267 -9.19 -18.36 2.85
C ASN A 267 -8.58 -17.08 3.38
N LEU A 268 -8.68 -16.88 4.67
CA LEU A 268 -8.05 -15.79 5.40
C LEU A 268 -7.29 -16.38 6.60
N VAL A 269 -6.01 -16.04 6.72
CA VAL A 269 -5.15 -16.52 7.82
C VAL A 269 -4.31 -15.36 8.30
N SER A 270 -4.22 -15.15 9.61
CA SER A 270 -3.34 -14.17 10.23
C SER A 270 -2.05 -14.84 10.71
N CYS A 271 -0.88 -14.31 10.32
CA CYS A 271 0.44 -14.84 10.69
C CYS A 271 1.50 -13.74 10.66
N GLU A 272 2.64 -13.97 11.33
CA GLU A 272 3.79 -13.06 11.27
C GLU A 272 4.58 -13.22 9.97
N GLU A 273 4.66 -14.46 9.45
CA GLU A 273 5.36 -14.77 8.22
C GLU A 273 4.61 -15.86 7.43
N ALA A 274 4.59 -15.74 6.11
CA ALA A 274 4.09 -16.75 5.17
C ALA A 274 5.06 -16.93 4.01
N VAL A 275 5.48 -18.18 3.78
CA VAL A 275 6.29 -18.57 2.63
C VAL A 275 5.38 -19.17 1.56
N ILE A 276 5.51 -18.69 0.34
CA ILE A 276 4.71 -19.17 -0.80
C ILE A 276 5.63 -19.67 -1.91
N HIS A 277 5.35 -20.90 -2.37
CA HIS A 277 5.88 -21.47 -3.59
C HIS A 277 4.76 -21.68 -4.60
N ALA A 278 4.86 -21.04 -5.77
CA ALA A 278 3.90 -21.19 -6.85
C ALA A 278 4.44 -22.16 -7.93
N SER A 279 3.58 -23.03 -8.45
CA SER A 279 3.94 -24.03 -9.48
C SER A 279 4.39 -23.42 -10.80
N GLN A 280 4.20 -22.12 -11.02
CA GLN A 280 4.67 -21.34 -12.16
C GLN A 280 4.90 -19.89 -11.77
N LYS A 281 5.63 -19.13 -12.61
CA LYS A 281 5.85 -17.70 -12.38
C LYS A 281 4.51 -16.94 -12.30
N MET A 282 4.34 -16.19 -11.23
CA MET A 282 3.20 -15.32 -10.96
C MET A 282 3.65 -13.88 -10.81
N THR A 283 2.84 -12.94 -11.28
CA THR A 283 3.11 -11.52 -11.10
C THR A 283 2.96 -11.14 -9.64
N LEU A 284 3.94 -10.39 -9.10
CA LEU A 284 4.00 -9.85 -7.75
C LEU A 284 3.80 -8.34 -7.78
N HIS A 285 2.99 -7.81 -6.86
CA HIS A 285 2.87 -6.39 -6.56
C HIS A 285 3.19 -6.07 -5.10
N ALA A 286 3.47 -4.79 -4.80
CA ALA A 286 3.47 -4.21 -3.46
C ALA A 286 2.82 -2.82 -3.53
N ASP A 287 1.80 -2.57 -2.71
CA ASP A 287 0.97 -1.35 -2.70
C ASP A 287 0.48 -0.93 -4.10
N GLY A 288 0.05 -1.92 -4.91
CA GLY A 288 -0.45 -1.69 -6.26
C GLY A 288 0.62 -1.47 -7.35
N GLU A 289 1.90 -1.46 -6.99
CA GLU A 289 3.02 -1.33 -7.94
C GLU A 289 3.57 -2.70 -8.34
N TYR A 290 3.73 -2.94 -9.64
CA TYR A 290 4.39 -4.14 -10.15
C TYR A 290 5.83 -4.24 -9.63
N VAL A 291 6.20 -5.39 -9.12
CA VAL A 291 7.53 -5.66 -8.55
C VAL A 291 8.33 -6.62 -9.43
N SER A 292 7.83 -7.84 -9.64
CA SER A 292 8.53 -8.89 -10.38
C SER A 292 7.55 -10.00 -10.80
N ASP A 293 8.03 -10.95 -11.59
CA ASP A 293 7.34 -12.23 -11.81
C ASP A 293 8.14 -13.33 -11.08
N VAL A 294 7.52 -14.00 -10.11
CA VAL A 294 8.19 -14.89 -9.12
C VAL A 294 7.52 -16.26 -9.01
N THR A 295 8.27 -17.27 -8.57
CA THR A 295 7.75 -18.56 -8.11
C THR A 295 7.78 -18.67 -6.59
N ASP A 296 8.78 -18.06 -5.97
CA ASP A 296 9.06 -18.19 -4.54
C ASP A 296 9.11 -16.80 -3.91
N LEU A 297 8.40 -16.65 -2.81
CA LEU A 297 8.41 -15.42 -2.04
C LEU A 297 8.08 -15.67 -0.57
N THR A 298 8.45 -14.71 0.26
CA THR A 298 8.09 -14.67 1.67
C THR A 298 7.45 -13.34 1.99
N PHE A 299 6.25 -13.36 2.54
CA PHE A 299 5.63 -12.21 3.21
C PHE A 299 5.96 -12.26 4.70
N GLY A 300 6.28 -11.13 5.30
CA GLY A 300 6.51 -11.03 6.74
C GLY A 300 6.25 -9.63 7.24
N VAL A 301 6.13 -9.47 8.55
CA VAL A 301 6.08 -8.15 9.18
C VAL A 301 7.49 -7.58 9.26
N TYR A 302 7.65 -6.30 8.91
CA TYR A 302 8.93 -5.62 9.05
C TYR A 302 9.23 -5.35 10.54
N PRO A 303 10.47 -5.60 11.01
CA PRO A 303 10.78 -5.50 12.45
C PRO A 303 10.58 -4.12 13.06
N GLN A 304 10.85 -3.05 12.30
CA GLN A 304 10.62 -1.68 12.76
C GLN A 304 9.22 -1.20 12.36
N LYS A 305 8.63 -0.35 13.18
CA LYS A 305 7.29 0.20 12.94
C LYS A 305 7.36 1.61 12.35
N LEU A 306 6.39 1.94 11.52
CA LEU A 306 6.21 3.31 11.03
C LEU A 306 5.64 4.17 12.17
N ARG A 307 6.34 5.23 12.55
CA ARG A 307 5.92 6.17 13.60
C ARG A 307 5.04 7.27 13.00
N LEU A 308 3.74 7.03 12.92
CA LEU A 308 2.78 7.90 12.24
C LEU A 308 2.38 9.10 13.12
N MET A 309 2.53 10.32 12.60
CA MET A 309 2.17 11.58 13.28
C MET A 309 0.71 12.00 13.11
N ASN A 310 -0.05 11.44 12.17
CA ASN A 310 -1.46 11.77 11.97
C ASN A 310 -2.32 11.19 13.10
N LEU A 311 -2.18 11.73 14.31
CA LEU A 311 -2.94 11.28 15.47
C LEU A 311 -4.39 11.81 15.44
N SER A 312 -5.30 11.02 15.99
CA SER A 312 -6.73 11.41 16.16
C SER A 312 -6.93 12.39 17.30
#